data_cfb544efabfeee989a9e15e46542fec1
#
_entry.id   cfb544efabfeee989a9e15e46542fec1
#
_cell.length_a   1.000
_cell.length_b   1.000
_cell.length_c   1.000
_cell.angle_alpha   90.00
_cell.angle_beta   90.00
_cell.angle_gamma   90.00
#
_symmetry.space_group_name_H-M   'P 1'
#
loop_
_entity.id
_entity.type
_entity.pdbx_description
1 polymer ?
#
loop_
_entity_poly.entity_id
_entity_poly.type
_entity_poly.pdbx_seq_one_letter_code
_entity_poly.pdbx_strand_id
1 'polypeptide(L)'
;MLPSFSPAATVAVTPPPKPIPGGYGAPVLGPLRDRLDYFWFQGPEEFFRRRAAQYRSTVFRANIPPTFPFFVGVNPRVVAIVDTAAFTALFDPELVDKRDCLIGPYNPSDSFTGGTRVGVYLDTEEPEHERTKAFAMDLLRRSSRVWAPEFLEGVDGMLAAIESDLDAGKEGGASFLVPLQKCIFRFLCRAVASADPAAEDLVDRYGLFILDVWLGLQLVPTQKIGAIPQPLEELLLHSFPFPSILVKPGYDLLYRFLEKHGAASVAVGVKDHSMTDKDAINNILFLLGFNAFGGFSVFLPFLILQVGKDAALRARLRDEVRAALEQHNGEVGFASVRGMPLVRSTVYEVLRMNPPVPLQFGRARRDFVLRSHGGEGFSVAAGEMLCGYQPLAMRDPAVFDRPEEFVADRFVGAEGEALLRYVYWSNGPETGEPTKGNKQCAAKEVVVATACMLVAELFRRYDDFECDGTAFTKLHKRQPS
;
A
#
# COMPACT_ATOMS: atom_id res chain seq x y z
N MET A 1 19.34 6.16 -64.94
CA MET A 1 18.97 6.43 -63.55
C MET A 1 17.49 6.11 -63.38
N LEU A 2 17.18 4.98 -62.77
CA LEU A 2 15.80 4.61 -62.44
C LEU A 2 15.50 5.13 -61.02
N PRO A 3 14.32 5.67 -60.74
CA PRO A 3 13.97 6.12 -59.37
C PRO A 3 13.73 4.92 -58.45
N SER A 4 14.40 4.92 -57.31
CA SER A 4 14.20 3.97 -56.23
C SER A 4 12.87 4.25 -55.54
N PHE A 5 11.93 3.32 -55.61
CA PHE A 5 10.71 3.32 -54.83
C PHE A 5 11.06 2.90 -53.39
N SER A 6 10.99 3.84 -52.43
CA SER A 6 10.95 3.49 -51.00
C SER A 6 9.59 2.78 -50.72
N PRO A 7 9.60 1.67 -49.99
CA PRO A 7 8.35 1.04 -49.60
C PRO A 7 7.63 1.97 -48.58
N ALA A 8 6.39 2.31 -48.86
CA ALA A 8 5.50 3.04 -47.99
C ALA A 8 5.40 2.28 -46.66
N ALA A 9 5.68 2.96 -45.58
CA ALA A 9 5.44 2.43 -44.22
C ALA A 9 3.96 2.04 -44.10
N THR A 10 3.70 0.76 -43.94
CA THR A 10 2.37 0.22 -43.69
C THR A 10 1.92 0.81 -42.35
N VAL A 11 1.02 1.78 -42.39
CA VAL A 11 0.32 2.27 -41.18
C VAL A 11 -0.47 1.09 -40.63
N ALA A 12 -0.07 0.57 -39.52
CA ALA A 12 -0.79 -0.48 -38.81
C ALA A 12 -2.17 0.06 -38.44
N VAL A 13 -3.20 -0.41 -39.18
CA VAL A 13 -4.60 -0.05 -38.89
C VAL A 13 -4.94 -0.64 -37.52
N THR A 14 -5.01 0.21 -36.53
CA THR A 14 -5.44 -0.19 -35.17
C THR A 14 -6.89 -0.66 -35.27
N PRO A 15 -7.22 -1.89 -34.83
CA PRO A 15 -8.59 -2.38 -34.89
C PRO A 15 -9.52 -1.47 -34.06
N PRO A 16 -10.79 -1.35 -34.46
CA PRO A 16 -11.76 -0.54 -33.75
C PRO A 16 -11.90 -1.06 -32.28
N PRO A 17 -12.14 -0.17 -31.31
CA PRO A 17 -12.29 -0.57 -29.93
C PRO A 17 -13.50 -1.48 -29.73
N LYS A 18 -13.34 -2.51 -28.93
CA LYS A 18 -14.38 -3.48 -28.58
C LYS A 18 -15.20 -2.98 -27.39
N PRO A 19 -16.47 -3.40 -27.26
CA PRO A 19 -17.21 -3.22 -26.02
C PRO A 19 -16.55 -4.03 -24.91
N ILE A 20 -16.52 -3.47 -23.69
CA ILE A 20 -15.98 -4.16 -22.52
C ILE A 20 -16.88 -5.36 -22.18
N PRO A 21 -16.34 -6.60 -22.11
CA PRO A 21 -17.14 -7.79 -21.82
C PRO A 21 -17.62 -7.80 -20.37
N GLY A 22 -18.62 -8.66 -20.10
CA GLY A 22 -19.28 -8.75 -18.81
C GLY A 22 -20.43 -7.77 -18.65
N GLY A 23 -20.98 -7.72 -17.45
CA GLY A 23 -22.12 -6.87 -17.13
C GLY A 23 -22.36 -6.79 -15.65
N TYR A 24 -23.23 -5.89 -15.25
CA TYR A 24 -23.50 -5.61 -13.83
C TYR A 24 -24.68 -6.42 -13.26
N GLY A 25 -25.29 -7.29 -14.09
CA GLY A 25 -26.46 -8.06 -13.70
C GLY A 25 -27.73 -7.22 -13.49
N ALA A 26 -28.79 -7.87 -12.96
CA ALA A 26 -30.02 -7.17 -12.60
C ALA A 26 -29.78 -6.18 -11.46
N PRO A 27 -30.51 -5.05 -11.42
CA PRO A 27 -30.43 -4.10 -10.31
C PRO A 27 -30.58 -4.81 -8.97
N VAL A 28 -29.80 -4.44 -7.96
CA VAL A 28 -29.72 -5.05 -6.63
C VAL A 28 -29.16 -6.48 -6.62
N LEU A 29 -29.72 -7.42 -7.43
CA LEU A 29 -29.29 -8.82 -7.42
C LEU A 29 -27.88 -9.04 -7.98
N GLY A 30 -27.52 -8.30 -9.04
CA GLY A 30 -26.17 -8.35 -9.60
C GLY A 30 -25.10 -7.91 -8.58
N PRO A 31 -25.21 -6.69 -8.03
CA PRO A 31 -24.31 -6.23 -6.97
C PRO A 31 -24.27 -7.15 -5.73
N LEU A 32 -25.41 -7.68 -5.29
CA LEU A 32 -25.46 -8.60 -4.15
C LEU A 32 -24.71 -9.92 -4.44
N ARG A 33 -24.94 -10.49 -5.64
CA ARG A 33 -24.22 -11.71 -6.06
C ARG A 33 -22.71 -11.47 -6.13
N ASP A 34 -22.28 -10.38 -6.75
CA ASP A 34 -20.86 -10.05 -6.88
C ASP A 34 -20.23 -9.83 -5.50
N ARG A 35 -20.94 -9.19 -4.55
CA ARG A 35 -20.49 -9.02 -3.16
C ARG A 35 -20.32 -10.36 -2.44
N LEU A 36 -21.29 -11.30 -2.57
CA LEU A 36 -21.19 -12.62 -1.97
C LEU A 36 -20.05 -13.44 -2.58
N ASP A 37 -19.86 -13.35 -3.90
CA ASP A 37 -18.71 -13.96 -4.56
C ASP A 37 -17.39 -13.38 -4.01
N TYR A 38 -17.31 -12.04 -3.89
CA TYR A 38 -16.11 -11.32 -3.46
C TYR A 38 -15.71 -11.65 -2.02
N PHE A 39 -16.65 -11.65 -1.07
CA PHE A 39 -16.33 -11.85 0.35
C PHE A 39 -16.47 -13.30 0.79
N TRP A 40 -17.49 -14.01 0.33
CA TRP A 40 -17.86 -15.30 0.89
C TRP A 40 -17.39 -16.48 0.03
N PHE A 41 -17.87 -16.58 -1.21
CA PHE A 41 -17.71 -17.82 -1.99
C PHE A 41 -16.34 -17.98 -2.64
N GLN A 42 -15.69 -16.89 -3.00
CA GLN A 42 -14.44 -16.93 -3.78
C GLN A 42 -13.29 -16.22 -3.07
N GLY A 43 -13.52 -15.05 -2.50
CA GLY A 43 -12.48 -14.11 -2.08
C GLY A 43 -12.06 -13.18 -3.23
N PRO A 44 -11.37 -12.06 -2.89
CA PRO A 44 -11.04 -11.02 -3.88
C PRO A 44 -10.24 -11.53 -5.07
N GLU A 45 -9.18 -12.29 -4.85
CA GLU A 45 -8.30 -12.76 -5.94
C GLU A 45 -9.04 -13.67 -6.91
N GLU A 46 -9.72 -14.69 -6.39
CA GLU A 46 -10.45 -15.65 -7.21
C GLU A 46 -11.65 -15.00 -7.92
N PHE A 47 -12.26 -13.99 -7.32
CA PHE A 47 -13.30 -13.18 -7.93
C PHE A 47 -12.85 -12.54 -9.25
N PHE A 48 -11.67 -11.91 -9.26
CA PHE A 48 -11.11 -11.31 -10.47
C PHE A 48 -10.60 -12.37 -11.45
N ARG A 49 -9.91 -13.40 -10.96
CA ARG A 49 -9.32 -14.47 -11.77
C ARG A 49 -10.38 -15.25 -12.57
N ARG A 50 -11.48 -15.64 -11.91
CA ARG A 50 -12.59 -16.37 -12.58
C ARG A 50 -13.28 -15.54 -13.64
N ARG A 51 -13.50 -14.24 -13.38
CA ARG A 51 -14.14 -13.34 -14.36
C ARG A 51 -13.22 -13.09 -15.55
N ALA A 52 -11.95 -12.88 -15.35
CA ALA A 52 -10.98 -12.75 -16.43
C ALA A 52 -10.98 -14.01 -17.33
N ALA A 53 -10.97 -15.22 -16.72
CA ALA A 53 -11.04 -16.48 -17.42
C ALA A 53 -12.39 -16.68 -18.15
N GLN A 54 -13.51 -16.38 -17.49
CA GLN A 54 -14.86 -16.49 -18.06
C GLN A 54 -15.04 -15.62 -19.28
N TYR A 55 -14.57 -14.38 -19.22
CA TYR A 55 -14.71 -13.42 -20.34
C TYR A 55 -13.55 -13.49 -21.34
N ARG A 56 -12.51 -14.28 -21.04
CA ARG A 56 -11.26 -14.33 -21.82
C ARG A 56 -10.71 -12.93 -22.08
N SER A 57 -10.76 -12.10 -21.04
CA SER A 57 -10.34 -10.71 -21.10
C SER A 57 -9.78 -10.25 -19.77
N THR A 58 -8.74 -9.45 -19.81
CA THR A 58 -8.12 -8.79 -18.63
C THR A 58 -8.82 -7.48 -18.27
N VAL A 59 -9.78 -7.04 -19.11
CA VAL A 59 -10.63 -5.87 -18.88
C VAL A 59 -12.09 -6.32 -18.96
N PHE A 60 -12.87 -6.12 -17.89
CA PHE A 60 -14.28 -6.58 -17.84
C PHE A 60 -15.12 -5.76 -16.85
N ARG A 61 -16.45 -5.83 -16.99
CA ARG A 61 -17.40 -5.18 -16.08
C ARG A 61 -17.74 -6.07 -14.89
N ALA A 62 -17.77 -5.47 -13.69
CA ALA A 62 -18.15 -6.13 -12.43
C ALA A 62 -18.71 -5.12 -11.43
N ASN A 63 -19.30 -5.60 -10.33
CA ASN A 63 -19.63 -4.78 -9.17
C ASN A 63 -18.62 -5.07 -8.05
N ILE A 64 -18.15 -4.02 -7.38
CA ILE A 64 -17.20 -4.13 -6.26
C ILE A 64 -17.88 -3.64 -4.98
N PRO A 65 -17.70 -4.32 -3.83
CA PRO A 65 -18.19 -3.85 -2.55
C PRO A 65 -17.63 -2.46 -2.17
N PRO A 66 -18.34 -1.71 -1.34
CA PRO A 66 -19.59 -2.04 -0.67
C PRO A 66 -20.80 -1.83 -1.60
N THR A 67 -21.88 -2.57 -1.31
CA THR A 67 -23.10 -2.53 -2.09
C THR A 67 -24.35 -2.46 -1.20
N PHE A 68 -25.54 -2.59 -1.81
CA PHE A 68 -26.79 -2.77 -1.06
C PHE A 68 -26.60 -3.60 0.26
N PRO A 69 -27.35 -3.36 1.37
CA PRO A 69 -28.58 -2.53 1.34
C PRO A 69 -28.39 -1.07 1.79
N PHE A 70 -27.42 -0.73 2.64
CA PHE A 70 -27.40 0.57 3.32
C PHE A 70 -26.35 1.56 2.83
N PHE A 71 -25.68 1.25 1.73
CA PHE A 71 -24.74 2.18 1.07
C PHE A 71 -25.48 3.05 0.05
N VAL A 72 -26.30 3.96 0.57
CA VAL A 72 -27.09 4.88 -0.27
C VAL A 72 -26.18 5.79 -1.07
N GLY A 73 -26.43 5.88 -2.38
CA GLY A 73 -25.63 6.71 -3.29
C GLY A 73 -24.33 6.08 -3.78
N VAL A 74 -23.94 4.92 -3.27
CA VAL A 74 -22.75 4.20 -3.75
C VAL A 74 -23.11 3.41 -5.03
N ASN A 75 -22.40 3.70 -6.13
CA ASN A 75 -22.52 2.95 -7.38
C ASN A 75 -21.40 1.90 -7.46
N PRO A 76 -21.67 0.60 -7.25
CA PRO A 76 -20.64 -0.44 -7.20
C PRO A 76 -20.06 -0.83 -8.58
N ARG A 77 -20.61 -0.27 -9.68
CA ARG A 77 -20.24 -0.63 -11.04
C ARG A 77 -18.82 -0.16 -11.37
N VAL A 78 -17.98 -1.07 -11.84
CA VAL A 78 -16.61 -0.77 -12.24
C VAL A 78 -16.23 -1.46 -13.54
N VAL A 79 -15.25 -0.89 -14.23
CA VAL A 79 -14.44 -1.55 -15.24
C VAL A 79 -13.22 -2.11 -14.54
N ALA A 80 -13.18 -3.43 -14.34
CA ALA A 80 -12.07 -4.12 -13.70
C ALA A 80 -10.89 -4.30 -14.66
N ILE A 81 -9.67 -4.13 -14.16
CA ILE A 81 -8.41 -4.20 -14.92
C ILE A 81 -7.44 -5.11 -14.16
N VAL A 82 -6.92 -6.14 -14.81
CA VAL A 82 -6.03 -7.14 -14.20
C VAL A 82 -4.74 -7.42 -14.99
N ASP A 83 -4.42 -6.62 -16.01
CA ASP A 83 -3.14 -6.69 -16.73
C ASP A 83 -2.32 -5.41 -16.59
N THR A 84 -1.00 -5.52 -16.78
CA THR A 84 -0.08 -4.40 -16.60
C THR A 84 -0.25 -3.29 -17.62
N ALA A 85 -0.62 -3.59 -18.88
CA ALA A 85 -0.73 -2.59 -19.93
C ALA A 85 -1.91 -1.66 -19.70
N ALA A 86 -3.11 -2.23 -19.49
CA ALA A 86 -4.31 -1.47 -19.20
C ALA A 86 -4.26 -0.74 -17.85
N PHE A 87 -3.53 -1.30 -16.87
CA PHE A 87 -3.40 -0.73 -15.54
C PHE A 87 -2.78 0.67 -15.52
N THR A 88 -1.89 0.97 -16.48
CA THR A 88 -1.21 2.28 -16.57
C THR A 88 -2.17 3.46 -16.73
N ALA A 89 -3.36 3.23 -17.32
CA ALA A 89 -4.38 4.27 -17.45
C ALA A 89 -4.84 4.85 -16.10
N LEU A 90 -4.76 4.07 -15.01
CA LEU A 90 -5.10 4.51 -13.65
C LEU A 90 -4.14 5.56 -13.08
N PHE A 91 -2.96 5.72 -13.69
CA PHE A 91 -1.93 6.68 -13.25
C PHE A 91 -1.88 7.93 -14.12
N ASP A 92 -2.62 7.95 -15.22
CA ASP A 92 -2.67 9.08 -16.14
C ASP A 92 -3.72 10.11 -15.68
N PRO A 93 -3.30 11.29 -15.19
CA PRO A 93 -4.22 12.31 -14.69
C PRO A 93 -5.07 12.94 -15.81
N GLU A 94 -4.66 12.80 -17.08
CA GLU A 94 -5.46 13.26 -18.24
C GLU A 94 -6.63 12.32 -18.55
N LEU A 95 -6.52 11.06 -18.13
CA LEU A 95 -7.55 10.04 -18.36
C LEU A 95 -8.47 9.86 -17.18
N VAL A 96 -7.95 9.94 -15.94
CA VAL A 96 -8.69 9.60 -14.74
C VAL A 96 -8.70 10.69 -13.68
N ASP A 97 -9.89 10.88 -13.12
CA ASP A 97 -10.15 11.67 -11.91
C ASP A 97 -10.01 10.78 -10.68
N LYS A 98 -9.26 11.24 -9.69
CA LYS A 98 -9.03 10.55 -8.40
C LYS A 98 -9.85 11.13 -7.24
N ARG A 99 -10.81 12.00 -7.52
CA ARG A 99 -11.66 12.63 -6.51
C ARG A 99 -12.53 11.59 -5.81
N ASP A 100 -12.39 11.52 -4.48
CA ASP A 100 -13.23 10.70 -3.60
C ASP A 100 -13.36 9.24 -4.08
N CYS A 101 -12.24 8.62 -4.52
CA CYS A 101 -12.23 7.25 -5.02
C CYS A 101 -11.11 6.38 -4.44
N LEU A 102 -10.53 6.76 -3.28
CA LEU A 102 -9.44 6.01 -2.65
C LEU A 102 -9.79 4.54 -2.39
N ILE A 103 -10.99 4.27 -1.88
CA ILE A 103 -11.53 2.93 -1.62
C ILE A 103 -12.68 2.57 -2.58
N GLY A 104 -12.61 3.10 -3.77
CA GLY A 104 -13.54 2.79 -4.86
C GLY A 104 -14.80 3.63 -4.87
N PRO A 105 -15.95 2.99 -5.11
CA PRO A 105 -17.22 3.68 -5.19
C PRO A 105 -17.69 4.29 -3.85
N TYR A 106 -17.13 3.82 -2.75
CA TYR A 106 -17.42 4.28 -1.40
C TYR A 106 -16.34 5.23 -0.91
N ASN A 107 -16.76 6.28 -0.21
CA ASN A 107 -15.86 7.18 0.49
C ASN A 107 -16.32 7.33 1.95
N PRO A 108 -15.44 7.07 2.94
CA PRO A 108 -15.77 7.33 4.33
C PRO A 108 -16.11 8.80 4.57
N SER A 109 -16.96 9.08 5.54
CA SER A 109 -17.31 10.45 5.91
C SER A 109 -16.09 11.26 6.35
N ASP A 110 -15.99 12.52 5.94
CA ASP A 110 -14.97 13.49 6.42
C ASP A 110 -14.98 13.65 7.95
N SER A 111 -16.05 13.23 8.62
CA SER A 111 -16.10 13.20 10.08
C SER A 111 -15.04 12.29 10.71
N PHE A 112 -14.52 11.30 9.97
CA PHE A 112 -13.37 10.48 10.40
C PHE A 112 -12.06 11.27 10.43
N THR A 113 -11.99 12.35 9.67
CA THR A 113 -10.83 13.25 9.54
C THR A 113 -11.10 14.64 10.11
N GLY A 114 -11.93 14.72 11.14
CA GLY A 114 -12.27 15.98 11.81
C GLY A 114 -13.00 17.00 10.92
N GLY A 115 -13.62 16.56 9.84
CA GLY A 115 -14.29 17.40 8.84
C GLY A 115 -13.31 18.04 7.84
N THR A 116 -12.08 17.58 7.76
CA THR A 116 -11.10 17.99 6.73
C THR A 116 -11.09 16.94 5.60
N ARG A 117 -11.23 17.40 4.37
CA ARG A 117 -11.04 16.57 3.18
C ARG A 117 -9.54 16.41 2.92
N VAL A 118 -8.96 15.31 3.39
CA VAL A 118 -7.51 15.07 3.37
C VAL A 118 -6.99 14.75 1.96
N GLY A 119 -5.68 14.91 1.75
CA GLY A 119 -5.04 14.91 0.44
C GLY A 119 -5.29 13.70 -0.45
N VAL A 120 -5.56 12.52 0.12
CA VAL A 120 -5.84 11.30 -0.67
C VAL A 120 -7.20 11.33 -1.39
N TYR A 121 -8.17 12.10 -0.86
CA TYR A 121 -9.50 12.28 -1.46
C TYR A 121 -9.57 13.42 -2.48
N LEU A 122 -8.51 14.22 -2.58
CA LEU A 122 -8.42 15.30 -3.55
C LEU A 122 -7.99 14.78 -4.92
N ASP A 123 -8.53 15.37 -5.97
CA ASP A 123 -8.05 15.13 -7.32
C ASP A 123 -6.82 15.99 -7.66
N THR A 124 -6.04 15.54 -8.64
CA THR A 124 -4.83 16.26 -9.10
C THR A 124 -5.12 17.64 -9.69
N GLU A 125 -6.34 17.89 -10.17
CA GLU A 125 -6.78 19.20 -10.68
C GLU A 125 -7.23 20.16 -9.56
N GLU A 126 -7.39 19.68 -8.32
CA GLU A 126 -7.78 20.53 -7.19
C GLU A 126 -6.53 21.24 -6.62
N PRO A 127 -6.54 22.56 -6.47
CA PRO A 127 -5.38 23.31 -5.91
C PRO A 127 -4.95 22.83 -4.54
N GLU A 128 -5.88 22.33 -3.73
CA GLU A 128 -5.63 21.76 -2.41
C GLU A 128 -4.79 20.48 -2.50
N HIS A 129 -4.88 19.72 -3.59
CA HIS A 129 -4.07 18.51 -3.80
C HIS A 129 -2.58 18.85 -3.86
N GLU A 130 -2.19 19.79 -4.72
CA GLU A 130 -0.78 20.19 -4.86
C GLU A 130 -0.22 20.66 -3.52
N ARG A 131 -0.97 21.51 -2.81
CA ARG A 131 -0.60 22.05 -1.50
C ARG A 131 -0.41 20.95 -0.47
N THR A 132 -1.37 20.03 -0.32
CA THR A 132 -1.33 18.95 0.65
C THR A 132 -0.23 17.93 0.31
N LYS A 133 -0.06 17.63 -0.98
CA LYS A 133 1.02 16.75 -1.44
C LYS A 133 2.41 17.36 -1.19
N ALA A 134 2.57 18.66 -1.45
CA ALA A 134 3.80 19.40 -1.16
C ALA A 134 4.11 19.40 0.34
N PHE A 135 3.11 19.57 1.20
CA PHE A 135 3.25 19.47 2.64
C PHE A 135 3.74 18.08 3.07
N ALA A 136 3.12 17.01 2.59
CA ALA A 136 3.56 15.65 2.89
C ALA A 136 5.00 15.38 2.44
N MET A 137 5.39 15.82 1.24
CA MET A 137 6.75 15.70 0.72
C MET A 137 7.77 16.51 1.54
N ASP A 138 7.38 17.68 2.03
CA ASP A 138 8.25 18.53 2.85
C ASP A 138 8.46 17.92 4.25
N LEU A 139 7.42 17.36 4.87
CA LEU A 139 7.55 16.62 6.13
C LEU A 139 8.54 15.46 5.98
N LEU A 140 8.43 14.65 4.92
CA LEU A 140 9.33 13.54 4.64
C LEU A 140 10.78 14.02 4.41
N ARG A 141 10.97 15.10 3.65
CA ARG A 141 12.30 15.68 3.42
C ARG A 141 12.95 16.16 4.72
N ARG A 142 12.18 16.80 5.61
CA ARG A 142 12.68 17.28 6.91
C ARG A 142 12.98 16.14 7.86
N SER A 143 12.20 15.04 7.83
CA SER A 143 12.42 13.86 8.65
C SER A 143 13.62 13.01 8.22
N SER A 144 14.19 13.23 7.03
CA SER A 144 15.24 12.37 6.44
C SER A 144 16.45 12.13 7.33
N ARG A 145 16.79 13.09 8.20
CA ARG A 145 17.95 12.97 9.13
C ARG A 145 17.67 12.08 10.35
N VAL A 146 16.41 12.05 10.78
CA VAL A 146 15.99 11.31 11.98
C VAL A 146 15.32 9.97 11.62
N TRP A 147 14.95 9.78 10.37
CA TRP A 147 14.19 8.62 9.90
C TRP A 147 14.86 7.29 10.26
N ALA A 148 16.11 7.09 9.84
CA ALA A 148 16.82 5.84 10.12
C ALA A 148 17.12 5.64 11.61
N PRO A 149 17.65 6.63 12.37
CA PRO A 149 17.85 6.47 13.80
C PRO A 149 16.58 6.12 14.58
N GLU A 150 15.48 6.83 14.34
CA GLU A 150 14.20 6.58 15.01
C GLU A 150 13.60 5.22 14.68
N PHE A 151 13.72 4.80 13.40
CA PHE A 151 13.26 3.48 12.99
C PHE A 151 14.07 2.37 13.67
N LEU A 152 15.40 2.48 13.67
CA LEU A 152 16.28 1.47 14.25
C LEU A 152 16.14 1.39 15.78
N GLU A 153 15.96 2.52 16.48
CA GLU A 153 15.63 2.52 17.91
C GLU A 153 14.31 1.75 18.16
N GLY A 154 13.30 1.96 17.32
CA GLY A 154 12.04 1.22 17.39
C GLY A 154 12.25 -0.29 17.16
N VAL A 155 13.06 -0.67 16.18
CA VAL A 155 13.40 -2.08 15.89
C VAL A 155 14.18 -2.70 17.06
N ASP A 156 15.09 -1.97 17.70
CA ASP A 156 15.79 -2.40 18.91
C ASP A 156 14.81 -2.78 20.03
N GLY A 157 13.86 -1.90 20.32
CA GLY A 157 12.83 -2.17 21.33
C GLY A 157 11.91 -3.33 20.95
N MET A 158 11.56 -3.47 19.66
CA MET A 158 10.79 -4.60 19.15
C MET A 158 11.53 -5.93 19.37
N LEU A 159 12.78 -6.02 18.96
CA LEU A 159 13.58 -7.24 19.05
C LEU A 159 13.87 -7.62 20.51
N ALA A 160 14.13 -6.64 21.37
CA ALA A 160 14.30 -6.89 22.81
C ALA A 160 13.04 -7.48 23.47
N ALA A 161 11.84 -6.99 23.08
CA ALA A 161 10.58 -7.55 23.55
C ALA A 161 10.36 -9.00 23.07
N ILE A 162 10.69 -9.28 21.80
CA ILE A 162 10.61 -10.62 21.21
C ILE A 162 11.59 -11.58 21.89
N GLU A 163 12.84 -11.17 22.12
CA GLU A 163 13.84 -11.98 22.84
C GLU A 163 13.37 -12.31 24.26
N SER A 164 12.83 -11.33 24.99
CA SER A 164 12.29 -11.54 26.33
C SER A 164 11.13 -12.55 26.35
N ASP A 165 10.24 -12.49 25.35
CA ASP A 165 9.11 -13.43 25.22
C ASP A 165 9.60 -14.85 24.89
N LEU A 166 10.63 -15.01 24.05
CA LEU A 166 11.25 -16.30 23.73
C LEU A 166 11.95 -16.90 24.96
N ASP A 167 12.72 -16.08 25.71
CA ASP A 167 13.43 -16.49 26.92
C ASP A 167 12.44 -16.91 28.04
N ALA A 168 11.24 -16.32 28.06
CA ALA A 168 10.16 -16.72 28.97
C ALA A 168 9.47 -18.05 28.58
N GLY A 169 9.88 -18.67 27.46
CA GLY A 169 9.39 -19.99 27.03
C GLY A 169 7.92 -20.01 26.61
N LYS A 170 7.42 -18.95 26.01
CA LYS A 170 6.03 -18.89 25.50
C LYS A 170 5.78 -20.00 24.46
N GLU A 171 4.76 -20.81 24.68
CA GLU A 171 4.31 -21.80 23.70
C GLU A 171 3.96 -21.13 22.36
N GLY A 172 4.45 -21.69 21.24
CA GLY A 172 4.24 -21.14 19.90
C GLY A 172 5.15 -19.99 19.50
N GLY A 173 6.14 -19.64 20.32
CA GLY A 173 7.12 -18.59 20.04
C GLY A 173 6.64 -17.19 20.45
N ALA A 174 7.37 -16.15 20.02
CA ALA A 174 7.08 -14.74 20.31
C ALA A 174 6.47 -14.03 19.10
N SER A 175 5.22 -13.59 19.22
CA SER A 175 4.56 -12.81 18.17
C SER A 175 5.26 -11.47 17.95
N PHE A 176 5.55 -11.14 16.69
CA PHE A 176 6.14 -9.86 16.31
C PHE A 176 5.10 -8.79 15.93
N LEU A 177 3.81 -9.13 15.79
CA LEU A 177 2.81 -8.18 15.27
C LEU A 177 2.66 -6.94 16.14
N VAL A 178 2.32 -7.10 17.41
CA VAL A 178 2.10 -5.95 18.31
C VAL A 178 3.41 -5.19 18.58
N PRO A 179 4.57 -5.84 18.86
CA PRO A 179 5.85 -5.16 18.95
C PRO A 179 6.21 -4.36 17.69
N LEU A 180 5.97 -4.91 16.49
CA LEU A 180 6.22 -4.23 15.23
C LEU A 180 5.28 -3.03 15.03
N GLN A 181 3.99 -3.18 15.30
CA GLN A 181 3.04 -2.06 15.24
C GLN A 181 3.41 -0.93 16.20
N LYS A 182 3.87 -1.28 17.41
CA LYS A 182 4.35 -0.29 18.38
C LYS A 182 5.63 0.43 17.92
N CYS A 183 6.56 -0.32 17.31
CA CYS A 183 7.74 0.23 16.65
C CYS A 183 7.32 1.24 15.56
N ILE A 184 6.45 0.83 14.62
CA ILE A 184 5.96 1.67 13.52
C ILE A 184 5.27 2.92 14.05
N PHE A 185 4.38 2.80 15.02
CA PHE A 185 3.63 3.93 15.59
C PHE A 185 4.56 4.97 16.19
N ARG A 186 5.47 4.57 17.10
CA ARG A 186 6.42 5.47 17.75
C ARG A 186 7.36 6.13 16.76
N PHE A 187 7.94 5.33 15.88
CA PHE A 187 8.83 5.82 14.82
C PHE A 187 8.15 6.90 13.95
N LEU A 188 6.94 6.63 13.46
CA LEU A 188 6.23 7.59 12.60
C LEU A 188 5.86 8.88 13.35
N CYS A 189 5.41 8.78 14.59
CA CYS A 189 5.12 9.97 15.41
C CYS A 189 6.38 10.84 15.60
N ARG A 190 7.53 10.24 15.92
CA ARG A 190 8.77 10.97 16.11
C ARG A 190 9.33 11.51 14.80
N ALA A 191 9.43 10.68 13.76
CA ALA A 191 10.06 11.07 12.50
C ALA A 191 9.21 12.05 11.69
N VAL A 192 7.90 11.82 11.55
CA VAL A 192 7.03 12.60 10.65
C VAL A 192 6.31 13.72 11.40
N ALA A 193 5.75 13.44 12.57
CA ALA A 193 4.99 14.42 13.33
C ALA A 193 5.85 15.22 14.31
N SER A 194 7.14 14.87 14.49
CA SER A 194 8.03 15.50 15.48
C SER A 194 7.45 15.45 16.91
N ALA A 195 6.70 14.40 17.24
CA ALA A 195 6.00 14.22 18.49
C ALA A 195 6.32 12.87 19.10
N ASP A 196 6.80 12.84 20.35
CA ASP A 196 7.09 11.58 21.05
C ASP A 196 5.84 11.08 21.80
N PRO A 197 5.27 9.92 21.44
CA PRO A 197 4.14 9.33 22.16
C PRO A 197 4.39 9.18 23.68
N ALA A 198 5.63 8.97 24.11
CA ALA A 198 5.97 8.86 25.52
C ALA A 198 5.72 10.13 26.34
N ALA A 199 5.48 11.29 25.68
CA ALA A 199 5.10 12.52 26.34
C ALA A 199 3.65 12.52 26.90
N GLU A 200 2.82 11.54 26.50
CA GLU A 200 1.43 11.41 26.94
C GLU A 200 1.10 9.92 27.19
N ASP A 201 0.96 9.52 28.44
CA ASP A 201 0.74 8.11 28.85
C ASP A 201 -0.39 7.41 28.10
N LEU A 202 -1.50 8.10 27.82
CA LEU A 202 -2.63 7.52 27.11
C LEU A 202 -2.30 7.28 25.63
N VAL A 203 -1.51 8.15 25.01
CA VAL A 203 -1.07 8.00 23.62
C VAL A 203 -0.03 6.90 23.50
N ASP A 204 0.94 6.84 24.38
CA ASP A 204 1.95 5.78 24.38
C ASP A 204 1.34 4.39 24.58
N ARG A 205 0.32 4.29 25.44
CA ARG A 205 -0.34 3.02 25.75
C ARG A 205 -1.36 2.60 24.71
N TYR A 206 -2.17 3.52 24.18
CA TYR A 206 -3.35 3.21 23.38
C TYR A 206 -3.30 3.78 21.96
N GLY A 207 -2.34 4.64 21.62
CA GLY A 207 -2.30 5.35 20.34
C GLY A 207 -2.31 4.43 19.12
N LEU A 208 -1.52 3.36 19.15
CA LEU A 208 -1.51 2.36 18.05
C LEU A 208 -2.88 1.69 17.88
N PHE A 209 -3.53 1.32 19.00
CA PHE A 209 -4.85 0.69 18.99
C PHE A 209 -5.94 1.65 18.49
N ILE A 210 -5.85 2.92 18.88
CA ILE A 210 -6.73 3.97 18.39
C ILE A 210 -6.60 4.11 16.87
N LEU A 211 -5.39 4.12 16.33
CA LEU A 211 -5.18 4.18 14.87
C LEU A 211 -5.70 2.93 14.16
N ASP A 212 -5.47 1.73 14.71
CA ASP A 212 -5.98 0.48 14.13
C ASP A 212 -7.51 0.48 14.04
N VAL A 213 -8.19 0.85 15.12
CA VAL A 213 -9.67 0.90 15.14
C VAL A 213 -10.19 2.01 14.24
N TRP A 214 -9.55 3.18 14.26
CA TRP A 214 -9.92 4.30 13.40
C TRP A 214 -9.76 3.97 11.90
N LEU A 215 -8.67 3.31 11.53
CA LEU A 215 -8.43 2.83 10.17
C LEU A 215 -9.42 1.70 9.82
N GLY A 216 -9.57 0.73 10.72
CA GLY A 216 -10.43 -0.43 10.53
C GLY A 216 -11.87 -0.03 10.22
N LEU A 217 -12.49 0.85 11.00
CA LEU A 217 -13.90 1.24 10.80
C LEU A 217 -14.15 1.97 9.47
N GLN A 218 -13.14 2.57 8.88
CA GLN A 218 -13.25 3.17 7.54
C GLN A 218 -13.19 2.11 6.44
N LEU A 219 -12.43 1.03 6.63
CA LEU A 219 -12.13 0.02 5.60
C LEU A 219 -12.98 -1.24 5.70
N VAL A 220 -13.48 -1.57 6.90
CA VAL A 220 -14.25 -2.80 7.17
C VAL A 220 -15.35 -3.06 6.15
N PRO A 221 -16.13 -2.07 5.66
CA PRO A 221 -17.15 -2.32 4.64
C PRO A 221 -16.60 -2.88 3.32
N THR A 222 -15.30 -2.75 3.08
CA THR A 222 -14.63 -3.16 1.83
C THR A 222 -13.63 -4.31 2.01
N GLN A 223 -13.42 -4.76 3.26
CA GLN A 223 -12.39 -5.75 3.58
C GLN A 223 -13.00 -7.00 4.21
N LYS A 224 -12.53 -8.18 3.80
CA LYS A 224 -12.83 -9.44 4.48
C LYS A 224 -11.95 -9.53 5.73
N ILE A 225 -12.56 -9.67 6.89
CA ILE A 225 -11.86 -9.77 8.18
C ILE A 225 -11.61 -11.23 8.54
N GLY A 226 -12.62 -12.12 8.35
CA GLY A 226 -12.53 -13.55 8.64
C GLY A 226 -12.42 -13.91 10.12
N ALA A 227 -12.60 -12.94 11.03
CA ALA A 227 -12.52 -13.16 12.48
C ALA A 227 -13.82 -13.72 13.07
N ILE A 228 -14.94 -13.59 12.37
CA ILE A 228 -16.25 -14.07 12.77
C ILE A 228 -16.89 -14.90 11.65
N PRO A 229 -17.90 -15.75 11.95
CA PRO A 229 -18.59 -16.53 10.90
C PRO A 229 -19.12 -15.62 9.79
N GLN A 230 -18.88 -16.05 8.52
CA GLN A 230 -19.13 -15.24 7.33
C GLN A 230 -20.54 -14.60 7.27
N PRO A 231 -21.67 -15.30 7.63
CA PRO A 231 -22.99 -14.66 7.63
C PRO A 231 -23.11 -13.46 8.58
N LEU A 232 -22.43 -13.54 9.73
CA LEU A 232 -22.40 -12.44 10.69
C LEU A 232 -21.48 -11.31 10.21
N GLU A 233 -20.34 -11.65 9.61
CA GLU A 233 -19.44 -10.68 8.99
C GLU A 233 -20.18 -9.87 7.92
N GLU A 234 -20.91 -10.54 7.01
CA GLU A 234 -21.71 -9.89 5.98
C GLU A 234 -22.77 -8.93 6.56
N LEU A 235 -23.48 -9.38 7.58
CA LEU A 235 -24.54 -8.57 8.20
C LEU A 235 -23.97 -7.40 8.99
N LEU A 236 -22.96 -7.63 9.82
CA LEU A 236 -22.46 -6.66 10.80
C LEU A 236 -21.41 -5.71 10.23
N LEU A 237 -20.58 -6.17 9.28
CA LEU A 237 -19.42 -5.40 8.83
C LEU A 237 -19.56 -4.86 7.40
N HIS A 238 -20.30 -5.54 6.52
CA HIS A 238 -20.37 -5.17 5.10
C HIS A 238 -21.69 -4.56 4.66
N SER A 239 -22.68 -4.41 5.56
CA SER A 239 -24.02 -3.96 5.19
C SER A 239 -24.26 -2.46 5.34
N PHE A 240 -23.44 -1.76 6.13
CA PHE A 240 -23.61 -0.32 6.41
C PHE A 240 -22.28 0.36 6.71
N PRO A 241 -22.16 1.68 6.44
CA PRO A 241 -21.00 2.46 6.84
C PRO A 241 -20.99 2.65 8.36
N PHE A 242 -19.81 2.55 8.98
CA PHE A 242 -19.68 2.80 10.41
C PHE A 242 -19.73 4.31 10.71
N PRO A 243 -20.40 4.72 11.80
CA PRO A 243 -20.41 6.11 12.20
C PRO A 243 -19.09 6.50 12.88
N SER A 244 -18.51 7.63 12.48
CA SER A 244 -17.26 8.16 13.03
C SER A 244 -17.28 8.45 14.53
N ILE A 245 -18.48 8.63 15.11
CA ILE A 245 -18.66 8.85 16.55
C ILE A 245 -18.03 7.75 17.41
N LEU A 246 -17.93 6.52 16.87
CA LEU A 246 -17.33 5.39 17.59
C LEU A 246 -15.82 5.56 17.83
N VAL A 247 -15.14 6.27 16.97
CA VAL A 247 -13.67 6.51 17.06
C VAL A 247 -13.35 7.94 17.49
N LYS A 248 -14.34 8.82 17.54
CA LYS A 248 -14.12 10.24 17.83
C LYS A 248 -13.32 10.50 19.10
N PRO A 249 -13.59 9.86 20.26
CA PRO A 249 -12.80 10.12 21.47
C PRO A 249 -11.31 9.82 21.31
N GLY A 250 -10.99 8.71 20.64
CA GLY A 250 -9.61 8.34 20.34
C GLY A 250 -8.95 9.29 19.32
N TYR A 251 -9.71 9.65 18.28
CA TYR A 251 -9.24 10.62 17.30
C TYR A 251 -8.94 12.00 17.94
N ASP A 252 -9.83 12.48 18.78
CA ASP A 252 -9.67 13.75 19.50
C ASP A 252 -8.46 13.70 20.48
N LEU A 253 -8.15 12.54 21.04
CA LEU A 253 -6.94 12.35 21.86
C LEU A 253 -5.67 12.51 21.01
N LEU A 254 -5.60 11.85 19.85
CA LEU A 254 -4.47 11.96 18.93
C LEU A 254 -4.36 13.38 18.33
N TYR A 255 -5.49 14.02 18.05
CA TYR A 255 -5.51 15.41 17.57
C TYR A 255 -4.88 16.36 18.58
N ARG A 256 -5.32 16.31 19.86
CA ARG A 256 -4.74 17.13 20.95
C ARG A 256 -3.28 16.81 21.22
N PHE A 257 -2.90 15.55 21.09
CA PHE A 257 -1.49 15.16 21.19
C PHE A 257 -0.63 15.85 20.12
N LEU A 258 -1.07 15.85 18.86
CA LEU A 258 -0.33 16.55 17.79
C LEU A 258 -0.39 18.07 17.93
N GLU A 259 -1.51 18.61 18.35
CA GLU A 259 -1.64 20.05 18.64
C GLU A 259 -0.62 20.53 19.69
N LYS A 260 -0.41 19.72 20.73
CA LYS A 260 0.49 20.04 21.84
C LYS A 260 1.96 19.70 21.56
N HIS A 261 2.22 18.51 21.02
CA HIS A 261 3.58 17.96 20.91
C HIS A 261 4.11 17.96 19.47
N GLY A 262 3.25 18.04 18.46
CA GLY A 262 3.60 18.05 17.04
C GLY A 262 3.72 19.46 16.43
N ALA A 263 3.81 20.49 17.25
CA ALA A 263 3.79 21.91 16.84
C ALA A 263 4.83 22.23 15.75
N ALA A 264 5.99 21.58 15.74
CA ALA A 264 7.02 21.78 14.72
C ALA A 264 6.52 21.35 13.33
N SER A 265 5.91 20.17 13.21
CA SER A 265 5.35 19.66 11.94
C SER A 265 4.09 20.40 11.52
N VAL A 266 3.24 20.79 12.47
CA VAL A 266 2.05 21.62 12.21
C VAL A 266 2.48 22.98 11.66
N ALA A 267 3.50 23.62 12.25
CA ALA A 267 4.03 24.89 11.79
C ALA A 267 4.55 24.87 10.33
N VAL A 268 5.06 23.72 9.85
CA VAL A 268 5.42 23.55 8.43
C VAL A 268 4.19 23.73 7.54
N GLY A 269 3.07 23.06 7.88
CA GLY A 269 1.81 23.19 7.12
C GLY A 269 1.31 24.63 7.09
N VAL A 270 1.31 25.29 8.25
CA VAL A 270 0.76 26.65 8.40
C VAL A 270 1.64 27.69 7.70
N LYS A 271 2.94 27.69 7.97
CA LYS A 271 3.86 28.74 7.51
C LYS A 271 4.30 28.55 6.06
N ASP A 272 4.60 27.31 5.67
CA ASP A 272 5.23 27.04 4.37
C ASP A 272 4.21 26.58 3.31
N HIS A 273 3.04 26.12 3.74
CA HIS A 273 2.00 25.60 2.85
C HIS A 273 0.65 26.29 3.00
N SER A 274 0.53 27.39 3.76
CA SER A 274 -0.70 28.19 3.92
C SER A 274 -1.93 27.34 4.33
N MET A 275 -1.72 26.33 5.17
CA MET A 275 -2.78 25.52 5.76
C MET A 275 -3.29 26.14 7.05
N THR A 276 -4.51 25.79 7.47
CA THR A 276 -4.93 26.03 8.85
C THR A 276 -4.28 25.01 9.78
N ASP A 277 -4.13 25.34 11.08
CA ASP A 277 -3.65 24.35 12.09
C ASP A 277 -4.48 23.09 12.02
N LYS A 278 -5.82 23.23 11.94
CA LYS A 278 -6.76 22.11 11.82
C LYS A 278 -6.44 21.23 10.61
N ASP A 279 -6.25 21.82 9.42
CA ASP A 279 -5.99 21.06 8.21
C ASP A 279 -4.61 20.38 8.26
N ALA A 280 -3.60 21.07 8.81
CA ALA A 280 -2.27 20.49 8.99
C ALA A 280 -2.32 19.29 9.93
N ILE A 281 -2.95 19.40 11.11
CA ILE A 281 -3.07 18.29 12.07
C ILE A 281 -3.84 17.11 11.47
N ASN A 282 -4.99 17.35 10.84
CA ASN A 282 -5.80 16.28 10.25
C ASN A 282 -5.07 15.57 9.09
N ASN A 283 -4.33 16.29 8.26
CA ASN A 283 -3.50 15.68 7.22
C ASN A 283 -2.32 14.90 7.82
N ILE A 284 -1.67 15.38 8.90
CA ILE A 284 -0.64 14.61 9.61
C ILE A 284 -1.23 13.32 10.18
N LEU A 285 -2.37 13.37 10.88
CA LEU A 285 -3.05 12.18 11.41
C LEU A 285 -3.37 11.17 10.32
N PHE A 286 -3.85 11.64 9.17
CA PHE A 286 -4.16 10.77 8.06
C PHE A 286 -2.90 10.15 7.44
N LEU A 287 -1.83 10.91 7.29
CA LEU A 287 -0.53 10.42 6.84
C LEU A 287 0.02 9.35 7.78
N LEU A 288 -0.03 9.60 9.10
CA LEU A 288 0.45 8.66 10.11
C LEU A 288 -0.37 7.39 10.13
N GLY A 289 -1.70 7.50 10.22
CA GLY A 289 -2.60 6.37 10.44
C GLY A 289 -2.88 5.60 9.15
N PHE A 290 -3.49 6.26 8.17
CA PHE A 290 -3.96 5.57 6.97
C PHE A 290 -2.83 5.24 6.00
N ASN A 291 -1.99 6.22 5.68
CA ASN A 291 -0.97 6.03 4.64
C ASN A 291 0.25 5.26 5.13
N ALA A 292 0.80 5.61 6.31
CA ALA A 292 2.05 5.03 6.77
C ALA A 292 1.84 3.84 7.70
N PHE A 293 1.15 4.02 8.84
CA PHE A 293 0.94 2.95 9.81
C PHE A 293 0.17 1.77 9.18
N GLY A 294 -0.94 2.04 8.47
CA GLY A 294 -1.70 1.00 7.76
C GLY A 294 -0.87 0.25 6.74
N GLY A 295 -0.11 0.97 5.90
CA GLY A 295 0.75 0.38 4.88
C GLY A 295 1.85 -0.50 5.46
N PHE A 296 2.60 0.00 6.43
CA PHE A 296 3.68 -0.75 7.10
C PHE A 296 3.17 -1.95 7.91
N SER A 297 2.02 -1.81 8.59
CA SER A 297 1.42 -2.89 9.39
C SER A 297 0.94 -4.09 8.55
N VAL A 298 0.70 -3.88 7.26
CA VAL A 298 0.43 -4.97 6.30
C VAL A 298 1.72 -5.49 5.68
N PHE A 299 2.57 -4.59 5.19
CA PHE A 299 3.72 -4.94 4.37
C PHE A 299 4.87 -5.60 5.15
N LEU A 300 5.30 -5.03 6.28
CA LEU A 300 6.47 -5.53 7.01
C LEU A 300 6.28 -6.93 7.61
N PRO A 301 5.09 -7.33 8.13
CA PRO A 301 4.84 -8.71 8.51
C PRO A 301 5.02 -9.70 7.35
N PHE A 302 4.51 -9.37 6.14
CA PHE A 302 4.72 -10.23 4.97
C PHE A 302 6.20 -10.37 4.61
N LEU A 303 6.98 -9.31 4.73
CA LEU A 303 8.43 -9.34 4.50
C LEU A 303 9.13 -10.29 5.48
N ILE A 304 8.88 -10.15 6.78
CA ILE A 304 9.45 -11.04 7.81
C ILE A 304 9.08 -12.50 7.52
N LEU A 305 7.79 -12.76 7.21
CA LEU A 305 7.30 -14.10 6.90
C LEU A 305 7.97 -14.71 5.67
N GLN A 306 8.14 -13.95 4.59
CA GLN A 306 8.74 -14.46 3.36
C GLN A 306 10.23 -14.77 3.54
N VAL A 307 10.95 -13.90 4.25
CA VAL A 307 12.35 -14.15 4.61
C VAL A 307 12.45 -15.35 5.57
N GLY A 308 11.57 -15.44 6.56
CA GLY A 308 11.56 -16.49 7.57
C GLY A 308 11.28 -17.90 7.03
N LYS A 309 10.60 -18.04 5.89
CA LYS A 309 10.21 -19.34 5.30
C LYS A 309 11.35 -20.09 4.60
N ASP A 310 12.35 -19.38 4.07
CA ASP A 310 13.38 -19.94 3.19
C ASP A 310 14.78 -19.80 3.81
N ALA A 311 15.32 -20.92 4.30
CA ALA A 311 16.65 -20.96 4.92
C ALA A 311 17.78 -20.60 3.94
N ALA A 312 17.66 -21.00 2.67
CA ALA A 312 18.66 -20.67 1.65
C ALA A 312 18.66 -19.16 1.33
N LEU A 313 17.47 -18.57 1.26
CA LEU A 313 17.34 -17.12 1.10
C LEU A 313 17.92 -16.38 2.31
N ARG A 314 17.61 -16.82 3.54
CA ARG A 314 18.17 -16.20 4.76
C ARG A 314 19.70 -16.20 4.76
N ALA A 315 20.31 -17.33 4.39
CA ALA A 315 21.78 -17.42 4.31
C ALA A 315 22.36 -16.40 3.30
N ARG A 316 21.77 -16.29 2.11
CA ARG A 316 22.19 -15.35 1.07
C ARG A 316 22.00 -13.88 1.50
N LEU A 317 20.86 -13.55 2.10
CA LEU A 317 20.59 -12.20 2.62
C LEU A 317 21.56 -11.82 3.74
N ARG A 318 21.83 -12.75 4.67
CA ARG A 318 22.81 -12.56 5.73
C ARG A 318 24.18 -12.23 5.16
N ASP A 319 24.64 -13.01 4.19
CA ASP A 319 25.98 -12.84 3.60
C ASP A 319 26.09 -11.49 2.88
N GLU A 320 25.06 -11.09 2.09
CA GLU A 320 25.00 -9.77 1.45
C GLU A 320 25.00 -8.63 2.48
N VAL A 321 24.13 -8.71 3.48
CA VAL A 321 24.02 -7.69 4.54
C VAL A 321 25.36 -7.50 5.24
N ARG A 322 26.02 -8.58 5.65
CA ARG A 322 27.30 -8.50 6.35
C ARG A 322 28.39 -7.90 5.50
N ALA A 323 28.50 -8.32 4.25
CA ALA A 323 29.48 -7.75 3.30
C ALA A 323 29.23 -6.23 3.07
N ALA A 324 27.97 -5.81 2.96
CA ALA A 324 27.66 -4.40 2.81
C ALA A 324 27.93 -3.59 4.08
N LEU A 325 27.64 -4.15 5.27
CA LEU A 325 27.88 -3.47 6.54
C LEU A 325 29.38 -3.33 6.87
N GLU A 326 30.23 -4.27 6.46
CA GLU A 326 31.68 -4.13 6.58
C GLU A 326 32.20 -2.86 5.89
N GLN A 327 31.62 -2.49 4.76
CA GLN A 327 31.96 -1.26 4.02
C GLN A 327 31.40 0.02 4.67
N HIS A 328 30.52 -0.11 5.67
CA HIS A 328 29.83 0.99 6.33
C HIS A 328 30.03 0.97 7.86
N ASN A 329 31.19 0.50 8.35
CA ASN A 329 31.54 0.43 9.77
C ASN A 329 30.53 -0.32 10.65
N GLY A 330 29.80 -1.27 10.08
CA GLY A 330 28.77 -2.03 10.78
C GLY A 330 27.43 -1.29 10.98
N GLU A 331 27.27 -0.10 10.41
CA GLU A 331 26.08 0.73 10.58
C GLU A 331 25.01 0.43 9.55
N VAL A 332 23.77 0.23 10.03
CA VAL A 332 22.57 0.15 9.17
C VAL A 332 21.99 1.54 8.94
N GLY A 333 21.70 1.87 7.68
CA GLY A 333 21.12 3.14 7.32
C GLY A 333 20.90 3.25 5.81
N PHE A 334 20.45 4.41 5.35
CA PHE A 334 20.18 4.64 3.91
C PHE A 334 21.39 4.39 3.01
N ALA A 335 22.61 4.64 3.50
CA ALA A 335 23.83 4.44 2.72
C ALA A 335 24.12 2.94 2.52
N SER A 336 24.11 2.17 3.61
CA SER A 336 24.44 0.74 3.57
C SER A 336 23.41 -0.09 2.77
N VAL A 337 22.10 0.19 2.91
CA VAL A 337 21.07 -0.59 2.20
C VAL A 337 21.07 -0.38 0.68
N ARG A 338 21.68 0.69 0.17
CA ARG A 338 21.88 0.88 -1.26
C ARG A 338 22.82 -0.18 -1.86
N GLY A 339 23.75 -0.68 -1.08
CA GLY A 339 24.70 -1.74 -1.45
C GLY A 339 24.15 -3.16 -1.32
N MET A 340 22.83 -3.34 -1.14
CA MET A 340 22.19 -4.63 -0.88
C MET A 340 21.14 -4.96 -1.98
N PRO A 341 21.57 -5.31 -3.21
CA PRO A 341 20.66 -5.54 -4.33
C PRO A 341 19.72 -6.72 -4.11
N LEU A 342 20.13 -7.82 -3.45
CA LEU A 342 19.25 -8.95 -3.16
C LEU A 342 18.20 -8.60 -2.09
N VAL A 343 18.60 -7.89 -1.03
CA VAL A 343 17.65 -7.39 -0.01
C VAL A 343 16.60 -6.51 -0.68
N ARG A 344 17.03 -5.56 -1.52
CA ARG A 344 16.12 -4.67 -2.24
C ARG A 344 15.20 -5.42 -3.20
N SER A 345 15.73 -6.39 -3.94
CA SER A 345 14.93 -7.25 -4.83
C SER A 345 13.90 -8.07 -4.06
N THR A 346 14.29 -8.63 -2.91
CA THR A 346 13.38 -9.35 -1.99
C THR A 346 12.23 -8.44 -1.54
N VAL A 347 12.52 -7.20 -1.17
CA VAL A 347 11.52 -6.19 -0.77
C VAL A 347 10.54 -5.90 -1.91
N TYR A 348 11.04 -5.69 -3.13
CA TYR A 348 10.17 -5.47 -4.29
C TYR A 348 9.33 -6.70 -4.64
N GLU A 349 9.88 -7.90 -4.49
CA GLU A 349 9.12 -9.14 -4.75
C GLU A 349 7.99 -9.33 -3.75
N VAL A 350 8.19 -8.97 -2.47
CA VAL A 350 7.11 -8.94 -1.48
C VAL A 350 6.02 -7.93 -1.88
N LEU A 351 6.40 -6.72 -2.31
CA LEU A 351 5.45 -5.69 -2.76
C LEU A 351 4.70 -6.10 -4.03
N ARG A 352 5.36 -6.84 -4.93
CA ARG A 352 4.74 -7.39 -6.13
C ARG A 352 3.69 -8.46 -5.80
N MET A 353 4.05 -9.37 -4.91
CA MET A 353 3.18 -10.50 -4.53
C MET A 353 2.04 -10.08 -3.59
N ASN A 354 2.33 -9.16 -2.66
CA ASN A 354 1.42 -8.75 -1.58
C ASN A 354 1.41 -7.22 -1.44
N PRO A 355 0.86 -6.48 -2.41
CA PRO A 355 0.78 -5.03 -2.29
C PRO A 355 -0.13 -4.64 -1.12
N PRO A 356 0.29 -3.66 -0.28
CA PRO A 356 -0.49 -3.25 0.90
C PRO A 356 -1.87 -2.66 0.55
N VAL A 357 -2.03 -2.12 -0.66
CA VAL A 357 -3.30 -1.63 -1.19
C VAL A 357 -3.61 -2.39 -2.48
N PRO A 358 -4.45 -3.44 -2.44
CA PRO A 358 -4.64 -4.33 -3.58
C PRO A 358 -5.46 -3.72 -4.71
N LEU A 359 -6.28 -2.70 -4.43
CA LEU A 359 -7.18 -2.07 -5.40
C LEU A 359 -6.77 -0.62 -5.67
N GLN A 360 -6.76 -0.25 -6.94
CA GLN A 360 -6.57 1.11 -7.41
C GLN A 360 -7.80 1.57 -8.18
N PHE A 361 -8.27 2.78 -7.88
CA PHE A 361 -9.47 3.31 -8.51
C PHE A 361 -9.20 4.64 -9.22
N GLY A 362 -10.04 4.95 -10.23
CA GLY A 362 -10.08 6.23 -10.91
C GLY A 362 -11.33 6.33 -11.77
N ARG A 363 -11.92 7.53 -11.88
CA ARG A 363 -13.10 7.77 -12.73
C ARG A 363 -12.65 8.36 -14.05
N ALA A 364 -13.13 7.79 -15.17
CA ALA A 364 -12.81 8.31 -16.49
C ALA A 364 -13.25 9.79 -16.63
N ARG A 365 -12.33 10.70 -16.99
CA ARG A 365 -12.64 12.12 -17.22
C ARG A 365 -13.37 12.36 -18.54
N ARG A 366 -13.06 11.52 -19.52
CA ARG A 366 -13.56 11.60 -20.91
C ARG A 366 -13.66 10.21 -21.50
N ASP A 367 -14.27 10.11 -22.65
CA ASP A 367 -14.24 8.88 -23.44
C ASP A 367 -12.80 8.61 -23.90
N PHE A 368 -12.35 7.37 -23.76
CA PHE A 368 -11.03 6.94 -24.25
C PHE A 368 -10.98 5.45 -24.55
N VAL A 369 -9.91 5.03 -25.22
CA VAL A 369 -9.67 3.63 -25.53
C VAL A 369 -8.62 3.07 -24.57
N LEU A 370 -9.04 2.15 -23.71
CA LEU A 370 -8.18 1.39 -22.81
C LEU A 370 -7.55 0.24 -23.59
N ARG A 371 -6.22 0.10 -23.54
CA ARG A 371 -5.49 -0.93 -24.29
C ARG A 371 -4.91 -1.98 -23.36
N SER A 372 -5.13 -3.26 -23.68
CA SER A 372 -4.50 -4.41 -23.03
C SER A 372 -3.27 -4.91 -23.81
N HIS A 373 -2.52 -5.86 -23.24
CA HIS A 373 -1.33 -6.46 -23.88
C HIS A 373 -1.59 -7.06 -25.26
N GLY A 374 -2.71 -7.66 -25.50
CA GLY A 374 -3.06 -8.23 -26.80
C GLY A 374 -3.30 -7.20 -27.92
N GLY A 375 -3.04 -5.92 -27.68
CA GLY A 375 -3.35 -4.83 -28.60
C GLY A 375 -4.85 -4.54 -28.70
N GLU A 376 -5.67 -5.22 -27.90
CA GLU A 376 -7.10 -4.99 -27.84
C GLU A 376 -7.39 -3.64 -27.21
N GLY A 377 -8.25 -2.88 -27.86
CA GLY A 377 -8.77 -1.61 -27.35
C GLY A 377 -10.19 -1.80 -26.82
N PHE A 378 -10.50 -1.22 -25.67
CA PHE A 378 -11.80 -1.23 -25.04
C PHE A 378 -12.32 0.19 -24.89
N SER A 379 -13.58 0.44 -25.30
CA SER A 379 -14.21 1.76 -25.14
C SER A 379 -14.60 1.99 -23.69
N VAL A 380 -14.01 2.99 -23.05
CA VAL A 380 -14.39 3.49 -21.73
C VAL A 380 -15.10 4.81 -21.92
N ALA A 381 -16.28 4.97 -21.31
CA ALA A 381 -17.05 6.19 -21.36
C ALA A 381 -16.70 7.12 -20.19
N ALA A 382 -16.85 8.42 -20.40
CA ALA A 382 -16.71 9.43 -19.35
C ALA A 382 -17.59 9.08 -18.14
N GLY A 383 -17.04 9.20 -16.93
CA GLY A 383 -17.72 8.90 -15.68
C GLY A 383 -17.69 7.43 -15.25
N GLU A 384 -17.26 6.48 -16.11
CA GLU A 384 -17.08 5.08 -15.69
C GLU A 384 -15.96 4.99 -14.64
N MET A 385 -16.21 4.21 -13.56
CA MET A 385 -15.21 3.92 -12.54
C MET A 385 -14.32 2.77 -12.99
N LEU A 386 -13.02 2.99 -13.05
CA LEU A 386 -12.01 1.96 -13.26
C LEU A 386 -11.56 1.38 -11.92
N CYS A 387 -11.33 0.08 -11.90
CA CYS A 387 -10.87 -0.67 -10.74
C CYS A 387 -9.72 -1.60 -11.14
N GLY A 388 -8.50 -1.22 -10.86
CA GLY A 388 -7.33 -2.07 -11.06
C GLY A 388 -7.08 -2.98 -9.86
N TYR A 389 -6.96 -4.30 -10.10
CA TYR A 389 -6.57 -5.25 -9.08
C TYR A 389 -5.09 -5.56 -9.17
N GLN A 390 -4.28 -4.88 -8.34
CA GLN A 390 -2.82 -4.93 -8.37
C GLN A 390 -2.24 -6.35 -8.27
N PRO A 391 -2.74 -7.25 -7.38
CA PRO A 391 -2.13 -8.57 -7.24
C PRO A 391 -2.10 -9.38 -8.53
N LEU A 392 -3.12 -9.29 -9.40
CA LEU A 392 -3.11 -9.96 -10.70
C LEU A 392 -2.31 -9.18 -11.73
N ALA A 393 -2.43 -7.86 -11.78
CA ALA A 393 -1.66 -7.03 -12.71
C ALA A 393 -0.14 -7.18 -12.48
N MET A 394 0.32 -7.21 -11.23
CA MET A 394 1.73 -7.43 -10.92
C MET A 394 2.17 -8.91 -10.96
N ARG A 395 1.25 -9.83 -11.29
CA ARG A 395 1.53 -11.24 -11.61
C ARG A 395 1.14 -11.58 -13.06
N ASP A 396 1.17 -10.58 -13.93
CA ASP A 396 0.86 -10.72 -15.35
C ASP A 396 1.91 -11.60 -16.05
N PRO A 397 1.51 -12.79 -16.60
CA PRO A 397 2.45 -13.69 -17.28
C PRO A 397 3.00 -13.15 -18.59
N ALA A 398 2.41 -12.09 -19.15
CA ALA A 398 2.96 -11.40 -20.32
C ALA A 398 4.24 -10.61 -20.00
N VAL A 399 4.50 -10.37 -18.72
CA VAL A 399 5.61 -9.53 -18.23
C VAL A 399 6.56 -10.33 -17.34
N PHE A 400 6.00 -11.08 -16.39
CA PHE A 400 6.80 -11.76 -15.37
C PHE A 400 6.93 -13.25 -15.68
N ASP A 401 8.16 -13.75 -15.79
CA ASP A 401 8.43 -15.18 -15.78
C ASP A 401 8.07 -15.75 -14.39
N ARG A 402 7.46 -16.97 -14.35
CA ARG A 402 6.96 -17.60 -13.11
C ARG A 402 6.22 -16.60 -12.21
N PRO A 403 5.12 -16.01 -12.70
CA PRO A 403 4.48 -14.84 -12.06
C PRO A 403 3.89 -15.17 -10.69
N GLU A 404 3.50 -16.43 -10.43
CA GLU A 404 2.92 -16.88 -9.17
C GLU A 404 3.97 -17.33 -8.13
N GLU A 405 5.25 -17.42 -8.53
CA GLU A 405 6.33 -17.82 -7.63
C GLU A 405 7.00 -16.60 -7.01
N PHE A 406 7.38 -16.71 -5.74
CA PHE A 406 8.25 -15.75 -5.08
C PHE A 406 9.70 -15.97 -5.53
N VAL A 407 10.28 -15.02 -6.24
CA VAL A 407 11.64 -15.09 -6.77
C VAL A 407 12.44 -13.91 -6.22
N ALA A 408 13.21 -14.14 -5.16
CA ALA A 408 13.94 -13.08 -4.45
C ALA A 408 14.90 -12.28 -5.36
N ASP A 409 15.46 -12.91 -6.39
CA ASP A 409 16.39 -12.29 -7.35
C ASP A 409 15.71 -11.58 -8.53
N ARG A 410 14.40 -11.57 -8.61
CA ARG A 410 13.65 -11.08 -9.78
C ARG A 410 14.06 -9.70 -10.26
N PHE A 411 14.41 -8.83 -9.32
CA PHE A 411 14.75 -7.43 -9.59
C PHE A 411 16.25 -7.13 -9.47
N VAL A 412 17.11 -8.17 -9.46
CA VAL A 412 18.56 -7.99 -9.44
C VAL A 412 19.10 -7.79 -10.85
N GLY A 413 20.02 -6.83 -11.01
CA GLY A 413 20.67 -6.51 -12.28
C GLY A 413 19.78 -5.75 -13.28
N ALA A 414 20.35 -5.39 -14.43
CA ALA A 414 19.70 -4.49 -15.39
C ALA A 414 18.36 -5.02 -15.94
N GLU A 415 18.28 -6.33 -16.23
CA GLU A 415 17.04 -6.95 -16.72
C GLU A 415 15.97 -6.97 -15.62
N GLY A 416 16.35 -7.29 -14.39
CA GLY A 416 15.45 -7.27 -13.22
C GLY A 416 14.98 -5.85 -12.91
N GLU A 417 15.87 -4.87 -12.89
CA GLU A 417 15.53 -3.47 -12.66
C GLU A 417 14.55 -2.92 -13.72
N ALA A 418 14.66 -3.37 -14.97
CA ALA A 418 13.72 -3.00 -16.03
C ALA A 418 12.28 -3.47 -15.76
N LEU A 419 12.07 -4.50 -14.93
CA LEU A 419 10.74 -4.98 -14.53
C LEU A 419 10.06 -4.07 -13.50
N LEU A 420 10.81 -3.21 -12.80
CA LEU A 420 10.25 -2.29 -11.81
C LEU A 420 9.21 -1.32 -12.40
N ARG A 421 9.25 -1.05 -13.69
CA ARG A 421 8.21 -0.26 -14.38
C ARG A 421 6.83 -0.90 -14.34
N TYR A 422 6.71 -2.19 -13.98
CA TYR A 422 5.47 -2.94 -13.85
C TYR A 422 5.09 -3.24 -12.39
N VAL A 423 5.79 -2.66 -11.44
CA VAL A 423 5.51 -2.75 -10.01
C VAL A 423 4.77 -1.49 -9.57
N TYR A 424 3.51 -1.61 -9.17
CA TYR A 424 2.55 -0.51 -9.07
C TYR A 424 2.09 -0.17 -7.64
N TRP A 425 2.67 -0.81 -6.64
CA TRP A 425 2.24 -0.71 -5.24
C TRP A 425 2.06 0.74 -4.72
N SER A 426 2.81 1.68 -5.28
CA SER A 426 2.87 3.07 -4.83
C SER A 426 1.89 4.01 -5.55
N ASN A 427 0.85 3.50 -6.20
CA ASN A 427 -0.07 4.26 -7.07
C ASN A 427 0.65 4.94 -8.24
N GLY A 428 1.54 4.19 -8.86
CA GLY A 428 2.36 4.54 -10.01
C GLY A 428 3.44 3.47 -10.22
N PRO A 429 4.11 3.44 -11.39
CA PRO A 429 5.21 2.53 -11.61
C PRO A 429 6.37 2.84 -10.67
N GLU A 430 7.10 1.80 -10.24
CA GLU A 430 8.24 2.00 -9.33
C GLU A 430 9.34 2.87 -9.94
N THR A 431 9.47 2.85 -11.27
CA THR A 431 10.37 3.75 -12.02
C THR A 431 9.86 5.19 -12.15
N GLY A 432 8.62 5.47 -11.75
CA GLY A 432 8.06 6.83 -11.75
C GLY A 432 8.51 7.63 -10.54
N GLU A 433 8.38 8.96 -10.63
CA GLU A 433 8.73 9.86 -9.54
C GLU A 433 7.49 10.49 -8.90
N PRO A 434 7.39 10.49 -7.56
CA PRO A 434 6.37 11.26 -6.86
C PRO A 434 6.54 12.75 -7.13
N THR A 435 5.46 13.39 -7.58
CA THR A 435 5.42 14.83 -7.81
C THR A 435 4.20 15.44 -7.13
N LYS A 436 4.16 16.76 -7.01
CA LYS A 436 3.00 17.48 -6.50
C LYS A 436 1.75 17.31 -7.38
N GLY A 437 1.95 17.04 -8.68
CA GLY A 437 0.88 16.88 -9.68
C GLY A 437 0.40 15.46 -9.89
N ASN A 438 0.96 14.46 -9.19
CA ASN A 438 0.51 13.07 -9.32
C ASN A 438 0.11 12.44 -7.99
N LYS A 439 -0.52 11.27 -8.05
CA LYS A 439 -1.00 10.55 -6.86
C LYS A 439 -0.02 9.49 -6.36
N GLN A 440 1.17 9.36 -6.96
CA GLN A 440 2.16 8.40 -6.51
C GLN A 440 2.59 8.66 -5.06
N CYS A 441 2.84 7.61 -4.29
CA CYS A 441 3.20 7.70 -2.87
C CYS A 441 4.44 8.57 -2.66
N ALA A 442 4.32 9.63 -1.88
CA ALA A 442 5.42 10.56 -1.59
C ALA A 442 6.60 9.87 -0.88
N ALA A 443 6.32 8.80 -0.12
CA ALA A 443 7.31 8.06 0.66
C ALA A 443 7.83 6.81 -0.05
N LYS A 444 7.60 6.63 -1.35
CA LYS A 444 7.92 5.41 -2.11
C LYS A 444 9.34 4.88 -1.81
N GLU A 445 10.36 5.69 -2.01
CA GLU A 445 11.75 5.29 -1.78
C GLU A 445 12.05 5.03 -0.29
N VAL A 446 11.46 5.84 0.59
CA VAL A 446 11.68 5.72 2.03
C VAL A 446 11.06 4.43 2.56
N VAL A 447 9.89 4.02 2.04
CA VAL A 447 9.24 2.75 2.42
C VAL A 447 10.12 1.56 2.06
N VAL A 448 10.66 1.53 0.83
CA VAL A 448 11.57 0.46 0.37
C VAL A 448 12.85 0.44 1.21
N ALA A 449 13.47 1.60 1.43
CA ALA A 449 14.68 1.70 2.24
C ALA A 449 14.44 1.27 3.70
N THR A 450 13.29 1.63 4.29
CA THR A 450 12.90 1.22 5.66
C THR A 450 12.75 -0.30 5.76
N ALA A 451 12.13 -0.92 4.77
CA ALA A 451 12.01 -2.37 4.70
C ALA A 451 13.37 -3.07 4.56
N CYS A 452 14.26 -2.50 3.74
CA CYS A 452 15.64 -2.99 3.62
C CYS A 452 16.41 -2.85 4.95
N MET A 453 16.23 -1.74 5.67
CA MET A 453 16.85 -1.55 7.00
C MET A 453 16.35 -2.58 8.01
N LEU A 454 15.06 -2.97 7.99
CA LEU A 454 14.55 -4.03 8.86
C LEU A 454 15.26 -5.36 8.59
N VAL A 455 15.40 -5.77 7.32
CA VAL A 455 16.11 -6.99 6.95
C VAL A 455 17.58 -6.92 7.32
N ALA A 456 18.21 -5.78 7.06
CA ALA A 456 19.62 -5.55 7.43
C ALA A 456 19.85 -5.64 8.93
N GLU A 457 18.93 -5.07 9.75
CA GLU A 457 19.04 -5.12 11.20
C GLU A 457 18.85 -6.54 11.76
N LEU A 458 17.94 -7.33 11.19
CA LEU A 458 17.79 -8.74 11.54
C LEU A 458 19.11 -9.51 11.33
N PHE A 459 19.76 -9.40 10.15
CA PHE A 459 21.00 -10.13 9.87
C PHE A 459 22.28 -9.48 10.46
N ARG A 460 22.20 -8.23 10.88
CA ARG A 460 23.24 -7.62 11.73
C ARG A 460 23.31 -8.27 13.10
N ARG A 461 22.14 -8.63 13.69
CA ARG A 461 22.00 -9.16 15.04
C ARG A 461 22.01 -10.68 15.12
N TYR A 462 21.41 -11.34 14.14
CA TYR A 462 21.20 -12.78 14.17
C TYR A 462 21.94 -13.48 13.03
N ASP A 463 22.44 -14.69 13.33
CA ASP A 463 23.00 -15.60 12.32
C ASP A 463 21.89 -16.26 11.51
N ASP A 464 20.78 -16.58 12.16
CA ASP A 464 19.58 -17.13 11.57
C ASP A 464 18.36 -16.91 12.48
N PHE A 465 17.16 -17.11 11.94
CA PHE A 465 15.92 -17.09 12.69
C PHE A 465 14.86 -17.99 12.05
N GLU A 466 13.93 -18.49 12.86
CA GLU A 466 12.80 -19.28 12.38
C GLU A 466 11.50 -18.59 12.75
N CYS A 467 10.53 -18.62 11.80
CA CYS A 467 9.19 -18.07 12.00
C CYS A 467 8.14 -19.15 11.75
N ASP A 468 7.11 -19.17 12.59
CA ASP A 468 5.87 -19.88 12.35
C ASP A 468 4.69 -18.89 12.43
N GLY A 469 3.93 -18.78 11.35
CA GLY A 469 2.93 -17.72 11.24
C GLY A 469 3.55 -16.34 11.54
N THR A 470 2.96 -15.61 12.47
CA THR A 470 3.41 -14.26 12.87
C THR A 470 4.28 -14.23 14.12
N ALA A 471 4.93 -15.34 14.43
CA ALA A 471 5.82 -15.47 15.59
C ALA A 471 7.23 -15.93 15.19
N PHE A 472 8.23 -15.36 15.83
CA PHE A 472 9.56 -15.94 15.86
C PHE A 472 9.56 -17.15 16.80
N THR A 473 10.01 -18.30 16.31
CA THR A 473 10.15 -19.52 17.11
C THR A 473 11.58 -19.69 17.65
N LYS A 474 12.57 -19.14 16.92
CA LYS A 474 13.97 -19.12 17.32
C LYS A 474 14.67 -17.88 16.77
N LEU A 475 15.63 -17.39 17.56
CA LEU A 475 16.59 -16.34 17.17
C LEU A 475 18.00 -16.84 17.52
N HIS A 476 18.83 -17.03 16.51
CA HIS A 476 20.24 -17.44 16.69
C HIS A 476 21.11 -16.18 16.71
N LYS A 477 21.42 -15.68 17.91
CA LYS A 477 22.23 -14.46 18.09
C LYS A 477 23.60 -14.63 17.45
N ARG A 478 24.07 -13.57 16.79
CA ARG A 478 25.41 -13.49 16.25
C ARG A 478 26.41 -13.61 17.40
N GLN A 479 27.36 -14.54 17.28
CA GLN A 479 28.46 -14.60 18.21
C GLN A 479 29.47 -13.48 17.94
N PRO A 480 30.00 -12.79 18.96
CA PRO A 480 31.09 -11.84 18.77
C PRO A 480 32.26 -12.54 18.12
N SER A 481 32.73 -12.05 16.98
CA SER A 481 33.95 -12.51 16.30
C SER A 481 35.17 -12.04 17.04
#